data_57d2b6851c9ac82a1b0f770e269a3be2
#
_entry.id   57d2b6851c9ac82a1b0f770e269a3be2
#
_cell.length_a   1.000
_cell.length_b   1.000
_cell.length_c   1.000
_cell.angle_alpha   90.00
_cell.angle_beta   90.00
_cell.angle_gamma   90.00
#
_symmetry.space_group_name_H-M   'P 1'
#
loop_
_entity.id
_entity.type
_entity.pdbx_description
1 polymer ?
#
loop_
_entity_poly.entity_id
_entity_poly.type
_entity_poly.pdbx_seq_one_letter_code
_entity_poly.pdbx_strand_id
1 'polypeptide(L)'
;MNYSTDLPRPDRRTAIKWMLTASASTTLLSSFATATPSTEAAPVTGSGYGTDPRLQKTYQPGELWPLTLSEAQRVTAAALCAVIIPADATSPSAAQLHVHDFIDEWISAPYPTQALDRTLILDCLKWIEAEAQRRFGRNFPTLTDREKTAICDDVCFVKTATPAFADAAKLFTRFRDLTAGGFYTTPEGMKDLGYIGNIPLASFDGPPPEVLKKLGLL
;
A
#
# COMPACT_ATOMS: atom_id res chain seq x y z
N MET A 1 6.57 -48.28 20.78
CA MET A 1 5.85 -48.55 19.51
C MET A 1 5.93 -47.30 18.65
N ASN A 2 6.87 -47.31 17.70
CA ASN A 2 7.05 -46.20 16.76
C ASN A 2 6.10 -46.40 15.55
N TYR A 3 5.08 -45.58 15.44
CA TYR A 3 4.31 -45.50 14.21
C TYR A 3 5.00 -44.54 13.24
N SER A 4 5.78 -45.12 12.31
CA SER A 4 6.24 -44.41 11.12
C SER A 4 5.07 -44.37 10.12
N THR A 5 4.44 -43.22 9.99
CA THR A 5 3.44 -42.97 8.94
C THR A 5 4.17 -42.46 7.69
N ASP A 6 4.82 -43.37 6.96
CA ASP A 6 5.30 -43.11 5.62
C ASP A 6 4.11 -43.14 4.65
N LEU A 7 3.46 -42.00 4.44
CA LEU A 7 2.46 -41.87 3.39
C LEU A 7 3.19 -41.79 2.03
N PRO A 8 2.86 -42.66 1.07
CA PRO A 8 3.49 -42.64 -0.23
C PRO A 8 3.25 -41.29 -0.92
N ARG A 9 4.33 -40.59 -1.30
CA ARG A 9 4.27 -39.35 -2.07
C ARG A 9 3.76 -39.66 -3.48
N PRO A 10 2.63 -39.07 -3.92
CA PRO A 10 2.13 -39.28 -5.26
C PRO A 10 3.15 -38.72 -6.27
N ASP A 11 3.38 -39.47 -7.36
CA ASP A 11 4.19 -38.99 -8.47
C ASP A 11 3.49 -37.83 -9.20
N ARG A 12 4.24 -37.07 -10.01
CA ARG A 12 3.69 -35.90 -10.76
C ARG A 12 2.52 -36.26 -11.65
N ARG A 13 2.49 -37.45 -12.22
CA ARG A 13 1.40 -37.94 -13.12
C ARG A 13 0.14 -38.23 -12.32
N THR A 14 0.26 -38.78 -11.13
CA THR A 14 -0.85 -39.06 -10.22
C THR A 14 -1.44 -37.75 -9.66
N ALA A 15 -0.60 -36.77 -9.31
CA ALA A 15 -1.07 -35.44 -8.89
C ALA A 15 -1.83 -34.72 -9.99
N ILE A 16 -1.37 -34.76 -11.23
CA ILE A 16 -2.07 -34.18 -12.41
C ILE A 16 -3.41 -34.86 -12.64
N LYS A 17 -3.49 -36.21 -12.56
CA LYS A 17 -4.75 -36.95 -12.68
C LYS A 17 -5.75 -36.54 -11.59
N TRP A 18 -5.32 -36.35 -10.36
CA TRP A 18 -6.19 -35.88 -9.27
C TRP A 18 -6.71 -34.46 -9.50
N MET A 19 -5.89 -33.56 -10.04
CA MET A 19 -6.32 -32.21 -10.42
C MET A 19 -7.37 -32.23 -11.53
N LEU A 20 -7.21 -33.10 -12.55
CA LEU A 20 -8.17 -33.26 -13.64
C LEU A 20 -9.48 -33.89 -13.18
N THR A 21 -9.46 -34.83 -12.24
CA THR A 21 -10.69 -35.46 -11.72
C THR A 21 -11.43 -34.51 -10.74
N ALA A 22 -10.72 -33.66 -9.98
CA ALA A 22 -11.33 -32.64 -9.13
C ALA A 22 -12.07 -31.56 -9.93
N SER A 23 -11.56 -31.17 -11.10
CA SER A 23 -12.22 -30.21 -11.98
C SER A 23 -13.48 -30.76 -12.67
N ALA A 24 -13.58 -32.09 -12.88
CA ALA A 24 -14.78 -32.71 -13.46
C ALA A 24 -15.95 -32.85 -12.45
N SER A 25 -15.66 -32.83 -11.15
CA SER A 25 -16.67 -32.97 -10.09
C SER A 25 -17.44 -31.69 -9.76
N THR A 26 -16.93 -30.52 -10.16
CA THR A 26 -17.56 -29.22 -9.86
C THR A 26 -18.67 -28.84 -10.83
N THR A 27 -18.82 -29.55 -11.97
CA THR A 27 -19.84 -29.23 -12.98
C THR A 27 -21.22 -29.87 -12.74
N LEU A 28 -21.35 -30.77 -11.76
CA LEU A 28 -22.62 -31.47 -11.45
C LEU A 28 -23.39 -30.92 -10.24
N LEU A 29 -22.87 -29.93 -9.50
CA LEU A 29 -23.52 -29.34 -8.32
C LEU A 29 -24.08 -27.93 -8.52
N SER A 30 -24.08 -27.40 -9.75
CA SER A 30 -24.51 -26.03 -10.06
C SER A 30 -26.00 -25.86 -10.38
N SER A 31 -26.84 -26.86 -10.16
CA SER A 31 -28.26 -26.80 -10.59
C SER A 31 -29.25 -26.34 -9.50
N PHE A 32 -28.82 -25.98 -8.28
CA PHE A 32 -29.71 -25.52 -7.23
C PHE A 32 -29.22 -24.28 -6.45
N ALA A 33 -28.54 -23.35 -7.11
CA ALA A 33 -28.34 -22.04 -6.53
C ALA A 33 -29.39 -21.10 -7.14
N THR A 34 -30.45 -20.78 -6.40
CA THR A 34 -31.31 -19.62 -6.66
C THR A 34 -30.42 -18.39 -6.69
N ALA A 35 -30.25 -17.84 -7.89
CA ALA A 35 -29.52 -16.59 -8.10
C ALA A 35 -30.25 -15.47 -7.35
N THR A 36 -29.71 -15.06 -6.23
CA THR A 36 -29.94 -13.70 -5.72
C THR A 36 -29.41 -12.74 -6.77
N PRO A 37 -30.19 -11.71 -7.18
CA PRO A 37 -29.67 -10.74 -8.14
C PRO A 37 -28.44 -10.08 -7.51
N SER A 38 -27.28 -10.43 -8.04
CA SER A 38 -26.05 -9.69 -7.83
C SER A 38 -26.33 -8.29 -8.34
N THR A 39 -26.31 -7.31 -7.47
CA THR A 39 -26.32 -5.90 -7.88
C THR A 39 -25.09 -5.74 -8.77
N GLU A 40 -25.33 -5.70 -10.05
CA GLU A 40 -24.31 -5.51 -11.07
C GLU A 40 -23.60 -4.20 -10.76
N ALA A 41 -22.34 -4.31 -10.33
CA ALA A 41 -21.53 -3.13 -10.07
C ALA A 41 -21.50 -2.33 -11.36
N ALA A 42 -21.80 -1.03 -11.28
CA ALA A 42 -21.78 -0.13 -12.41
C ALA A 42 -20.49 -0.33 -13.22
N PRO A 43 -20.57 -0.38 -14.56
CA PRO A 43 -19.40 -0.64 -15.37
C PRO A 43 -18.32 0.39 -15.06
N VAL A 44 -17.13 -0.11 -14.74
CA VAL A 44 -15.93 0.71 -14.54
C VAL A 44 -15.62 1.42 -15.86
N THR A 45 -15.87 2.71 -15.94
CA THR A 45 -15.67 3.52 -17.15
C THR A 45 -14.22 4.02 -17.28
N GLY A 46 -13.26 3.19 -16.93
CA GLY A 46 -11.83 3.45 -17.13
C GLY A 46 -11.25 2.45 -18.13
N SER A 47 -10.42 2.90 -19.03
CA SER A 47 -9.64 2.04 -19.93
C SER A 47 -8.43 1.45 -19.20
N GLY A 48 -8.60 0.97 -17.99
CA GLY A 48 -7.51 0.45 -17.23
C GLY A 48 -7.79 -0.97 -16.78
N TYR A 49 -6.83 -1.62 -16.23
CA TYR A 49 -6.87 -2.94 -15.57
C TYR A 49 -8.13 -3.77 -15.86
N GLY A 50 -8.48 -3.79 -17.10
CA GLY A 50 -9.59 -4.59 -17.55
C GLY A 50 -9.11 -6.03 -17.70
N THR A 51 -9.34 -6.57 -18.86
CA THR A 51 -9.16 -7.98 -19.12
C THR A 51 -7.74 -8.40 -19.47
N ASP A 52 -6.82 -7.44 -19.72
CA ASP A 52 -5.44 -7.77 -20.11
C ASP A 52 -4.45 -6.64 -19.74
N PRO A 53 -4.03 -6.54 -18.47
CA PRO A 53 -3.00 -5.59 -18.07
C PRO A 53 -1.68 -5.99 -18.73
N ARG A 54 -1.10 -5.12 -19.52
CA ARG A 54 0.27 -5.31 -20.01
C ARG A 54 1.23 -5.11 -18.86
N LEU A 55 1.51 -6.15 -18.08
CA LEU A 55 2.35 -6.12 -16.89
C LEU A 55 3.78 -5.60 -17.13
N GLN A 56 4.21 -5.56 -18.39
CA GLN A 56 5.52 -5.03 -18.79
C GLN A 56 5.49 -3.53 -19.14
N LYS A 57 4.30 -2.92 -19.21
CA LYS A 57 4.15 -1.50 -19.53
C LYS A 57 4.19 -0.68 -18.25
N THR A 58 5.04 0.34 -18.22
CA THR A 58 4.98 1.39 -17.19
C THR A 58 3.97 2.43 -17.64
N TYR A 59 2.97 2.67 -16.82
CA TYR A 59 1.94 3.69 -17.05
C TYR A 59 2.36 5.01 -16.43
N GLN A 60 1.99 6.12 -17.10
CA GLN A 60 2.16 7.45 -16.53
C GLN A 60 0.96 7.80 -15.64
N PRO A 61 1.15 8.64 -14.61
CA PRO A 61 0.05 9.11 -13.79
C PRO A 61 -1.08 9.71 -14.64
N GLY A 62 -2.33 9.29 -14.41
CA GLY A 62 -3.50 9.74 -15.16
C GLY A 62 -3.72 9.07 -16.53
N GLU A 63 -2.87 8.12 -16.94
CA GLU A 63 -3.03 7.39 -18.20
C GLU A 63 -4.22 6.41 -18.15
N LEU A 64 -4.45 5.78 -17.00
CA LEU A 64 -5.49 4.77 -16.83
C LEU A 64 -6.86 5.37 -16.46
N TRP A 65 -6.84 6.39 -15.62
CA TRP A 65 -8.02 7.13 -15.14
C TRP A 65 -7.65 8.57 -14.76
N PRO A 66 -8.62 9.49 -14.76
CA PRO A 66 -8.38 10.88 -14.34
C PRO A 66 -7.88 10.95 -12.89
N LEU A 67 -6.87 11.76 -12.65
CA LEU A 67 -6.36 11.99 -11.30
C LEU A 67 -7.34 12.80 -10.45
N THR A 68 -7.33 12.56 -9.15
CA THR A 68 -8.28 13.12 -8.18
C THR A 68 -7.78 14.43 -7.55
N LEU A 69 -6.47 14.52 -7.26
CA LEU A 69 -5.93 15.67 -6.54
C LEU A 69 -5.84 16.91 -7.44
N SER A 70 -6.29 18.04 -6.92
CA SER A 70 -5.97 19.35 -7.49
C SER A 70 -4.49 19.66 -7.37
N GLU A 71 -3.97 20.61 -8.12
CA GLU A 71 -2.57 21.05 -8.04
C GLU A 71 -2.17 21.46 -6.63
N ALA A 72 -3.01 22.22 -5.92
CA ALA A 72 -2.75 22.61 -4.53
C ALA A 72 -2.66 21.38 -3.60
N GLN A 73 -3.55 20.40 -3.76
CA GLN A 73 -3.53 19.17 -2.98
C GLN A 73 -2.31 18.30 -3.29
N ARG A 74 -1.85 18.26 -4.56
CA ARG A 74 -0.61 17.55 -4.94
C ARG A 74 0.61 18.18 -4.28
N VAL A 75 0.69 19.51 -4.25
CA VAL A 75 1.77 20.23 -3.57
C VAL A 75 1.77 19.93 -2.05
N THR A 76 0.58 19.92 -1.42
CA THR A 76 0.43 19.55 -0.02
C THR A 76 0.80 18.09 0.23
N ALA A 77 0.35 17.17 -0.63
CA ALA A 77 0.70 15.75 -0.54
C ALA A 77 2.21 15.53 -0.68
N ALA A 78 2.86 16.20 -1.62
CA ALA A 78 4.33 16.15 -1.78
C ALA A 78 5.05 16.64 -0.51
N ALA A 79 4.63 17.78 0.05
CA ALA A 79 5.21 18.30 1.28
C ALA A 79 5.01 17.35 2.47
N LEU A 80 3.85 16.70 2.57
CA LEU A 80 3.56 15.73 3.62
C LEU A 80 4.39 14.44 3.44
N CYS A 81 4.53 13.94 2.22
CA CYS A 81 5.42 12.82 1.90
C CYS A 81 6.88 13.10 2.32
N ALA A 82 7.37 14.33 2.11
CA ALA A 82 8.72 14.73 2.52
C ALA A 82 8.92 14.73 4.04
N VAL A 83 7.87 15.02 4.81
CA VAL A 83 7.93 14.96 6.29
C VAL A 83 7.90 13.52 6.78
N ILE A 84 7.08 12.67 6.16
CA ILE A 84 6.90 11.27 6.59
C ILE A 84 8.14 10.44 6.31
N ILE A 85 8.74 10.57 5.12
CA ILE A 85 10.02 9.93 4.76
C ILE A 85 10.92 11.02 4.17
N PRO A 86 11.70 11.70 5.03
CA PRO A 86 12.65 12.72 4.59
C PRO A 86 13.85 12.10 3.89
N ALA A 87 14.57 12.90 3.10
CA ALA A 87 15.86 12.47 2.55
C ALA A 87 16.89 12.35 3.68
N ASP A 88 17.78 11.38 3.54
CA ASP A 88 18.95 11.23 4.38
C ASP A 88 20.23 11.03 3.55
N ALA A 89 21.32 10.55 4.17
CA ALA A 89 22.62 10.35 3.48
C ALA A 89 22.58 9.18 2.46
N THR A 90 21.62 8.27 2.58
CA THR A 90 21.55 7.02 1.80
C THR A 90 20.37 6.96 0.84
N SER A 91 19.33 7.75 1.10
CA SER A 91 18.06 7.66 0.40
C SER A 91 17.45 9.04 0.12
N PRO A 92 16.84 9.27 -1.07
CA PRO A 92 16.02 10.44 -1.32
C PRO A 92 14.73 10.41 -0.52
N SER A 93 14.06 11.57 -0.37
CA SER A 93 12.76 11.64 0.29
C SER A 93 11.65 11.01 -0.58
N ALA A 94 10.53 10.66 0.08
CA ALA A 94 9.34 10.18 -0.63
C ALA A 94 8.80 11.21 -1.64
N ALA A 95 8.95 12.51 -1.36
CA ALA A 95 8.56 13.55 -2.31
C ALA A 95 9.47 13.59 -3.55
N GLN A 96 10.77 13.41 -3.38
CA GLN A 96 11.73 13.35 -4.50
C GLN A 96 11.52 12.13 -5.38
N LEU A 97 11.00 11.04 -4.83
CA LEU A 97 10.62 9.83 -5.57
C LEU A 97 9.17 9.89 -6.09
N HIS A 98 8.53 11.05 -6.06
CA HIS A 98 7.17 11.25 -6.58
C HIS A 98 6.12 10.31 -5.97
N VAL A 99 6.28 9.92 -4.69
CA VAL A 99 5.32 9.03 -4.02
C VAL A 99 3.92 9.65 -3.92
N HIS A 100 3.82 10.98 -3.91
CA HIS A 100 2.53 11.68 -3.99
C HIS A 100 1.78 11.42 -5.31
N ASP A 101 2.48 11.15 -6.41
CA ASP A 101 1.87 10.75 -7.69
C ASP A 101 1.29 9.34 -7.59
N PHE A 102 2.01 8.41 -6.94
CA PHE A 102 1.48 7.08 -6.63
C PHE A 102 0.22 7.16 -5.75
N ILE A 103 0.22 8.03 -4.73
CA ILE A 103 -0.96 8.20 -3.86
C ILE A 103 -2.16 8.74 -4.67
N ASP A 104 -1.94 9.72 -5.54
CA ASP A 104 -3.00 10.28 -6.41
C ASP A 104 -3.54 9.20 -7.36
N GLU A 105 -2.65 8.42 -8.00
CA GLU A 105 -3.04 7.32 -8.87
C GLU A 105 -3.83 6.26 -8.10
N TRP A 106 -3.37 5.89 -6.90
CA TRP A 106 -4.06 4.92 -6.03
C TRP A 106 -5.48 5.35 -5.70
N ILE A 107 -5.65 6.56 -5.18
CA ILE A 107 -6.98 7.05 -4.77
C ILE A 107 -7.90 7.38 -5.94
N SER A 108 -7.36 7.52 -7.16
CA SER A 108 -8.12 7.78 -8.37
C SER A 108 -8.66 6.51 -9.01
N ALA A 109 -8.09 5.36 -8.67
CA ALA A 109 -8.52 4.08 -9.20
C ALA A 109 -10.00 3.79 -8.88
N PRO A 110 -10.79 3.24 -9.85
CA PRO A 110 -12.24 3.10 -9.72
C PRO A 110 -12.66 1.82 -8.97
N TYR A 111 -11.90 1.42 -7.94
CA TYR A 111 -12.20 0.23 -7.15
C TYR A 111 -12.74 0.59 -5.77
N PRO A 112 -13.57 -0.28 -5.13
CA PRO A 112 -14.20 0.02 -3.84
C PRO A 112 -13.22 0.38 -2.72
N THR A 113 -12.10 -0.33 -2.61
CA THR A 113 -11.07 -0.08 -1.59
C THR A 113 -10.42 1.29 -1.79
N GLN A 114 -10.07 1.63 -3.03
CA GLN A 114 -9.47 2.91 -3.39
C GLN A 114 -10.45 4.08 -3.20
N ALA A 115 -11.74 3.84 -3.43
CA ALA A 115 -12.78 4.85 -3.16
C ALA A 115 -12.88 5.20 -1.66
N LEU A 116 -12.72 4.22 -0.77
CA LEU A 116 -12.65 4.47 0.67
C LEU A 116 -11.38 5.24 1.04
N ASP A 117 -10.24 4.85 0.51
CA ASP A 117 -8.97 5.55 0.72
C ASP A 117 -9.02 7.00 0.21
N ARG A 118 -9.68 7.23 -0.93
CA ARG A 118 -9.87 8.58 -1.49
C ARG A 118 -10.46 9.54 -0.46
N THR A 119 -11.53 9.13 0.21
CA THR A 119 -12.15 9.96 1.25
C THR A 119 -11.17 10.26 2.37
N LEU A 120 -10.48 9.24 2.89
CA LEU A 120 -9.53 9.41 3.99
C LEU A 120 -8.35 10.32 3.61
N ILE A 121 -7.81 10.18 2.40
CA ILE A 121 -6.68 10.99 1.93
C ILE A 121 -7.09 12.44 1.69
N LEU A 122 -8.24 12.69 1.04
CA LEU A 122 -8.74 14.04 0.84
C LEU A 122 -9.03 14.76 2.17
N ASP A 123 -9.64 14.05 3.13
CA ASP A 123 -9.90 14.58 4.46
C ASP A 123 -8.59 14.84 5.23
N CYS A 124 -7.57 13.98 5.08
CA CYS A 124 -6.24 14.18 5.65
C CYS A 124 -5.62 15.48 5.13
N LEU A 125 -5.57 15.67 3.80
CA LEU A 125 -5.00 16.87 3.19
C LEU A 125 -5.77 18.13 3.59
N LYS A 126 -7.09 18.07 3.65
CA LYS A 126 -7.92 19.17 4.12
C LYS A 126 -7.64 19.52 5.57
N TRP A 127 -7.50 18.53 6.45
CA TRP A 127 -7.20 18.74 7.86
C TRP A 127 -5.82 19.35 8.04
N ILE A 128 -4.78 18.84 7.37
CA ILE A 128 -3.40 19.35 7.44
C ILE A 128 -3.35 20.84 7.06
N GLU A 129 -4.02 21.23 5.97
CA GLU A 129 -4.08 22.62 5.53
C GLU A 129 -4.82 23.51 6.56
N ALA A 130 -5.96 23.04 7.07
CA ALA A 130 -6.72 23.77 8.09
C ALA A 130 -5.90 23.97 9.37
N GLU A 131 -5.15 22.97 9.80
CA GLU A 131 -4.31 23.03 11.00
C GLU A 131 -3.10 23.93 10.78
N ALA A 132 -2.49 23.92 9.58
CA ALA A 132 -1.43 24.84 9.21
C ALA A 132 -1.90 26.30 9.24
N GLN A 133 -3.06 26.59 8.68
CA GLN A 133 -3.69 27.91 8.73
C GLN A 133 -4.03 28.33 10.16
N ARG A 134 -4.59 27.42 10.97
CA ARG A 134 -4.96 27.71 12.36
C ARG A 134 -3.76 28.06 13.23
N ARG A 135 -2.62 27.34 13.08
CA ARG A 135 -1.42 27.55 13.91
C ARG A 135 -0.53 28.68 13.40
N PHE A 136 -0.36 28.79 12.10
CA PHE A 136 0.70 29.59 11.51
C PHE A 136 0.21 30.62 10.47
N GLY A 137 -1.08 30.63 10.12
CA GLY A 137 -1.67 31.54 9.12
C GLY A 137 -1.12 31.36 7.69
N ARG A 138 -0.57 30.17 7.40
CA ARG A 138 0.07 29.83 6.11
C ARG A 138 -0.32 28.43 5.68
N ASN A 139 -0.22 28.16 4.35
CA ASN A 139 -0.44 26.83 3.79
C ASN A 139 0.69 25.87 4.22
N PHE A 140 0.35 24.61 4.45
CA PHE A 140 1.28 23.59 4.91
C PHE A 140 2.59 23.50 4.12
N PRO A 141 2.60 23.51 2.77
CA PRO A 141 3.86 23.45 2.01
C PRO A 141 4.83 24.60 2.28
N THR A 142 4.30 25.78 2.67
CA THR A 142 5.13 26.97 2.90
C THR A 142 5.65 27.10 4.34
N LEU A 143 5.27 26.18 5.22
CA LEU A 143 5.78 26.10 6.58
C LEU A 143 7.25 25.68 6.58
N THR A 144 7.97 26.05 7.64
CA THR A 144 9.29 25.50 7.91
C THR A 144 9.19 24.02 8.30
N ASP A 145 10.26 23.26 8.16
CA ASP A 145 10.27 21.83 8.51
C ASP A 145 9.92 21.62 9.99
N ARG A 146 10.36 22.49 10.88
CA ARG A 146 9.98 22.45 12.30
C ARG A 146 8.48 22.63 12.53
N GLU A 147 7.85 23.55 11.79
CA GLU A 147 6.41 23.80 11.91
C GLU A 147 5.60 22.63 11.35
N LYS A 148 6.03 22.05 10.19
CA LYS A 148 5.43 20.86 9.60
C LYS A 148 5.51 19.67 10.54
N THR A 149 6.71 19.41 11.09
CA THR A 149 6.94 18.34 12.07
C THR A 149 6.06 18.51 13.30
N ALA A 150 5.93 19.72 13.84
CA ALA A 150 5.10 19.99 15.01
C ALA A 150 3.61 19.67 14.78
N ILE A 151 3.08 19.82 13.56
CA ILE A 151 1.72 19.38 13.21
C ILE A 151 1.67 17.86 13.13
N CYS A 152 2.64 17.25 12.45
CA CYS A 152 2.66 15.80 12.23
C CYS A 152 2.86 15.00 13.52
N ASP A 153 3.66 15.49 14.47
CA ASP A 153 3.93 14.85 15.76
C ASP A 153 2.65 14.64 16.58
N ASP A 154 1.71 15.59 16.53
CA ASP A 154 0.44 15.50 17.26
C ASP A 154 -0.48 14.38 16.72
N VAL A 155 -0.29 13.93 15.48
CA VAL A 155 -1.15 12.95 14.78
C VAL A 155 -0.42 11.71 14.32
N CYS A 156 0.89 11.59 14.55
CA CYS A 156 1.70 10.48 14.02
C CYS A 156 1.32 9.11 14.59
N PHE A 157 0.77 9.05 15.81
CA PHE A 157 0.36 7.80 16.44
C PHE A 157 -1.03 7.91 17.07
N VAL A 158 -1.99 7.13 16.58
CA VAL A 158 -3.38 7.09 17.08
C VAL A 158 -3.44 6.85 18.60
N LYS A 159 -2.54 6.00 19.14
CA LYS A 159 -2.55 5.63 20.56
C LYS A 159 -2.13 6.76 21.49
N THR A 160 -1.33 7.70 21.01
CA THR A 160 -0.79 8.82 21.80
C THR A 160 -1.41 10.15 21.44
N ALA A 161 -2.19 10.22 20.36
CA ALA A 161 -2.91 11.42 19.98
C ALA A 161 -3.91 11.84 21.07
N THR A 162 -3.96 13.14 21.35
CA THR A 162 -4.96 13.67 22.26
C THR A 162 -6.38 13.48 21.70
N PRO A 163 -7.43 13.50 22.54
CA PRO A 163 -8.81 13.36 22.05
C PRO A 163 -9.17 14.35 20.93
N ALA A 164 -8.61 15.56 20.95
CA ALA A 164 -8.82 16.58 19.92
C ALA A 164 -8.25 16.19 18.55
N PHE A 165 -7.23 15.35 18.51
CA PHE A 165 -6.54 14.92 17.29
C PHE A 165 -6.79 13.44 16.93
N ALA A 166 -7.61 12.73 17.70
CA ALA A 166 -7.82 11.28 17.52
C ALA A 166 -8.31 10.90 16.11
N ASP A 167 -9.22 11.67 15.53
CA ASP A 167 -9.72 11.40 14.18
C ASP A 167 -8.70 11.81 13.11
N ALA A 168 -8.03 12.94 13.29
CA ALA A 168 -6.94 13.34 12.40
C ALA A 168 -5.79 12.32 12.37
N ALA A 169 -5.47 11.72 13.51
CA ALA A 169 -4.45 10.67 13.58
C ALA A 169 -4.82 9.41 12.79
N LYS A 170 -6.11 9.06 12.70
CA LYS A 170 -6.57 7.97 11.82
C LYS A 170 -6.37 8.30 10.35
N LEU A 171 -6.73 9.53 9.94
CA LEU A 171 -6.53 10.01 8.57
C LEU A 171 -5.04 10.03 8.21
N PHE A 172 -4.20 10.60 9.09
CA PHE A 172 -2.76 10.65 8.92
C PHE A 172 -2.15 9.24 8.82
N THR A 173 -2.61 8.29 9.63
CA THR A 173 -2.14 6.89 9.57
C THR A 173 -2.32 6.32 8.17
N ARG A 174 -3.49 6.52 7.53
CA ARG A 174 -3.70 6.00 6.17
C ARG A 174 -2.80 6.69 5.15
N PHE A 175 -2.61 8.01 5.24
CA PHE A 175 -1.70 8.72 4.35
C PHE A 175 -0.26 8.22 4.52
N ARG A 176 0.21 8.06 5.77
CA ARG A 176 1.53 7.51 6.09
C ARG A 176 1.72 6.10 5.53
N ASP A 177 0.73 5.23 5.68
CA ASP A 177 0.80 3.85 5.22
C ASP A 177 0.91 3.78 3.68
N LEU A 178 0.18 4.63 2.95
CA LEU A 178 0.34 4.75 1.49
C LEU A 178 1.69 5.36 1.11
N THR A 179 2.19 6.34 1.87
CA THR A 179 3.52 6.92 1.65
C THR A 179 4.61 5.86 1.80
N ALA A 180 4.56 5.05 2.87
CA ALA A 180 5.50 3.96 3.09
C ALA A 180 5.39 2.89 2.00
N GLY A 181 4.17 2.48 1.65
CA GLY A 181 3.92 1.52 0.58
C GLY A 181 4.49 1.99 -0.76
N GLY A 182 4.22 3.24 -1.14
CA GLY A 182 4.75 3.83 -2.38
C GLY A 182 6.28 3.93 -2.36
N PHE A 183 6.87 4.40 -1.25
CA PHE A 183 8.31 4.57 -1.13
C PHE A 183 9.06 3.24 -1.23
N TYR A 184 8.71 2.24 -0.41
CA TYR A 184 9.41 0.95 -0.35
C TYR A 184 9.12 0.02 -1.54
N THR A 185 8.28 0.42 -2.49
CA THR A 185 8.13 -0.24 -3.79
C THR A 185 8.96 0.41 -4.91
N THR A 186 9.63 1.53 -4.64
CA THR A 186 10.61 2.11 -5.57
C THR A 186 11.95 1.37 -5.51
N PRO A 187 12.77 1.41 -6.59
CA PRO A 187 14.12 0.85 -6.55
C PRO A 187 14.98 1.40 -5.41
N GLU A 188 14.88 2.72 -5.15
CA GLU A 188 15.61 3.41 -4.08
C GLU A 188 15.16 2.95 -2.70
N GLY A 189 13.85 2.87 -2.47
CA GLY A 189 13.28 2.40 -1.21
C GLY A 189 13.56 0.92 -0.95
N MET A 190 13.53 0.08 -1.98
CA MET A 190 13.96 -1.33 -1.88
C MET A 190 15.45 -1.45 -1.51
N LYS A 191 16.30 -0.60 -2.09
CA LYS A 191 17.72 -0.54 -1.77
C LYS A 191 17.95 -0.07 -0.33
N ASP A 192 17.22 0.95 0.12
CA ASP A 192 17.27 1.47 1.49
C ASP A 192 16.87 0.39 2.51
N LEU A 193 15.83 -0.38 2.22
CA LEU A 193 15.39 -1.50 3.03
C LEU A 193 16.38 -2.70 3.00
N GLY A 194 17.33 -2.73 2.08
CA GLY A 194 18.21 -3.87 1.83
C GLY A 194 17.47 -5.06 1.21
N TYR A 195 16.34 -4.84 0.57
CA TYR A 195 15.55 -5.91 -0.07
C TYR A 195 16.24 -6.39 -1.36
N ILE A 196 16.59 -7.66 -1.38
CA ILE A 196 17.29 -8.32 -2.50
C ILE A 196 16.38 -9.21 -3.36
N GLY A 197 15.09 -9.27 -3.04
CA GLY A 197 14.13 -10.14 -3.71
C GLY A 197 14.19 -11.60 -3.26
N ASN A 198 13.44 -12.46 -3.95
CA ASN A 198 13.46 -13.89 -3.73
C ASN A 198 14.63 -14.50 -4.52
N ILE A 199 15.76 -14.71 -3.86
CA ILE A 199 16.94 -15.36 -4.46
C ILE A 199 16.87 -16.86 -4.16
N PRO A 200 17.05 -17.76 -5.16
CA PRO A 200 17.15 -19.18 -4.92
C PRO A 200 18.40 -19.46 -4.04
N LEU A 201 18.20 -20.06 -2.90
CA LEU A 201 19.29 -20.50 -2.02
C LEU A 201 19.45 -22.01 -2.09
N ALA A 202 20.71 -22.50 -2.11
CA ALA A 202 21.01 -23.93 -2.05
C ALA A 202 20.64 -24.53 -0.68
N SER A 203 20.81 -23.75 0.38
CA SER A 203 20.38 -24.07 1.75
C SER A 203 19.79 -22.82 2.40
N PHE A 204 18.92 -23.01 3.37
CA PHE A 204 18.39 -21.94 4.21
C PHE A 204 18.95 -22.12 5.64
N ASP A 205 19.96 -21.34 5.95
CA ASP A 205 20.68 -21.42 7.24
C ASP A 205 20.04 -20.51 8.33
N GLY A 206 18.90 -19.92 8.02
CA GLY A 206 18.20 -18.97 8.90
C GLY A 206 18.78 -17.55 8.84
N PRO A 207 18.30 -16.65 9.72
CA PRO A 207 18.82 -15.30 9.82
C PRO A 207 20.28 -15.29 10.33
N PRO A 208 21.10 -14.31 9.88
CA PRO A 208 22.46 -14.17 10.39
C PRO A 208 22.50 -14.04 11.91
N PRO A 209 23.56 -14.58 12.59
CA PRO A 209 23.67 -14.57 14.05
C PRO A 209 23.58 -13.16 14.68
N GLU A 210 24.10 -12.14 14.01
CA GLU A 210 24.01 -10.74 14.45
C GLU A 210 22.56 -10.22 14.47
N VAL A 211 21.71 -10.66 13.54
CA VAL A 211 20.29 -10.32 13.53
C VAL A 211 19.56 -11.01 14.67
N LEU A 212 19.83 -12.30 14.89
CA LEU A 212 19.26 -13.07 16.00
C LEU A 212 19.64 -12.47 17.35
N LYS A 213 20.93 -12.09 17.52
CA LYS A 213 21.42 -11.41 18.72
C LYS A 213 20.74 -10.06 18.94
N LYS A 214 20.55 -9.26 17.88
CA LYS A 214 19.85 -7.96 17.95
C LYS A 214 18.39 -8.11 18.36
N LEU A 215 17.76 -9.22 17.99
CA LEU A 215 16.37 -9.54 18.33
C LEU A 215 16.23 -10.27 19.68
N GLY A 216 17.33 -10.55 20.38
CA GLY A 216 17.33 -11.30 21.64
C GLY A 216 16.95 -12.79 21.48
N LEU A 217 17.20 -13.35 20.30
CA LEU A 217 16.93 -14.77 19.97
C LEU A 217 18.17 -15.65 20.07
N LEU A 218 19.32 -15.08 20.40
CA LEU A 218 20.59 -15.69 20.77
C LEU A 218 21.15 -15.05 22.03
#